data_baed40a1f95cd885d133ca181e08a908
#
_entry.id   baed40a1f95cd885d133ca181e08a908
#
_cell.length_a   1.000
_cell.length_b   1.000
_cell.length_c   1.000
_cell.angle_alpha   90.00
_cell.angle_beta   90.00
_cell.angle_gamma   90.00
#
_symmetry.space_group_name_H-M   'P 1'
#
loop_
_entity.id
_entity.type
_entity.pdbx_description
1 polymer ?
#
loop_
_entity_poly.entity_id
_entity_poly.type
_entity_poly.pdbx_seq_one_letter_code
_entity_poly.pdbx_strand_id
1 'polypeptide(L)'
;MRPPPQPQRGETLVGLLVGVALGMLVLAGGAQMLAQLLRGHRQALQDSHLQQDLHFAMDLMARELANAQYTAQAWSQRSPEACGDTFCDHAADFQLGPQRVEFSLDRNHNGVQDNNECLGFKVANGVLSTRTGCDASGWQPLTDKTSAVVTGLQAQLHCTPVQGWVQRQISLQLDAQWPGDPTRALQLQRTVALNNRLPLAMQARFCP
;
A
#
# COMPACT_ATOMS: atom_id res chain seq x y z
N MET A 1 1.40 -46.46 67.99
CA MET A 1 0.95 -47.47 67.02
C MET A 1 1.41 -47.01 65.63
N ARG A 2 2.34 -47.76 64.97
CA ARG A 2 2.74 -47.47 63.56
C ARG A 2 1.76 -48.19 62.63
N PRO A 3 1.30 -47.54 61.56
CA PRO A 3 0.45 -48.23 60.60
C PRO A 3 1.24 -49.34 59.90
N PRO A 4 0.59 -50.40 59.48
CA PRO A 4 1.24 -51.53 58.82
C PRO A 4 1.81 -51.08 57.44
N PRO A 5 2.92 -51.65 57.00
CA PRO A 5 3.47 -51.36 55.67
C PRO A 5 2.52 -51.85 54.60
N GLN A 6 2.17 -50.94 53.67
CA GLN A 6 1.34 -51.26 52.49
C GLN A 6 2.14 -52.15 51.55
N PRO A 7 1.55 -53.22 50.98
CA PRO A 7 2.24 -54.08 50.03
C PRO A 7 2.55 -53.28 48.74
N GLN A 8 3.84 -53.16 48.38
CA GLN A 8 4.25 -52.63 47.10
C GLN A 8 3.87 -53.62 45.99
N ARG A 9 2.88 -53.22 45.20
CA ARG A 9 2.55 -53.94 43.96
C ARG A 9 3.59 -53.55 42.88
N GLY A 10 4.38 -54.51 42.44
CA GLY A 10 5.32 -54.31 41.32
C GLY A 10 4.54 -54.05 40.01
N GLU A 11 4.92 -53.02 39.30
CA GLU A 11 4.36 -52.79 37.96
C GLU A 11 4.88 -53.86 37.00
N THR A 12 4.04 -54.38 36.13
CA THR A 12 4.42 -55.37 35.12
C THR A 12 5.15 -54.66 34.00
N LEU A 13 6.20 -55.29 33.45
CA LEU A 13 6.98 -54.76 32.31
C LEU A 13 6.09 -54.38 31.11
N VAL A 14 5.00 -55.12 30.90
CA VAL A 14 3.98 -54.85 29.89
C VAL A 14 3.23 -53.51 30.15
N GLY A 15 2.86 -53.25 31.43
CA GLY A 15 2.19 -52.01 31.83
C GLY A 15 3.09 -50.80 31.56
N LEU A 16 4.39 -50.90 31.83
CA LEU A 16 5.35 -49.84 31.54
C LEU A 16 5.48 -49.59 30.02
N LEU A 17 5.57 -50.64 29.20
CA LEU A 17 5.64 -50.50 27.74
C LEU A 17 4.39 -49.86 27.16
N VAL A 18 3.21 -50.25 27.58
CA VAL A 18 1.94 -49.65 27.14
C VAL A 18 1.89 -48.19 27.56
N GLY A 19 2.27 -47.86 28.80
CA GLY A 19 2.31 -46.47 29.28
C GLY A 19 3.23 -45.58 28.48
N VAL A 20 4.43 -46.06 28.13
CA VAL A 20 5.38 -45.31 27.28
C VAL A 20 4.84 -45.14 25.86
N ALA A 21 4.23 -46.19 25.27
CA ALA A 21 3.64 -46.11 23.92
C ALA A 21 2.48 -45.09 23.86
N LEU A 22 1.60 -45.11 24.83
CA LEU A 22 0.51 -44.14 24.93
C LEU A 22 1.03 -42.73 25.19
N GLY A 23 2.04 -42.56 26.04
CA GLY A 23 2.69 -41.30 26.30
C GLY A 23 3.33 -40.69 25.03
N MET A 24 4.04 -41.50 24.24
CA MET A 24 4.60 -41.06 22.95
C MET A 24 3.52 -40.66 21.94
N LEU A 25 2.39 -41.34 21.87
CA LEU A 25 1.26 -41.02 21.01
C LEU A 25 0.64 -39.65 21.36
N VAL A 26 0.46 -39.39 22.65
CA VAL A 26 -0.08 -38.08 23.11
C VAL A 26 0.93 -36.97 22.84
N LEU A 27 2.23 -37.20 23.07
CA LEU A 27 3.26 -36.21 22.77
C LEU A 27 3.37 -35.93 21.26
N ALA A 28 3.28 -36.95 20.41
CA ALA A 28 3.31 -36.80 18.96
C ALA A 28 2.09 -35.97 18.46
N GLY A 29 0.90 -36.25 18.99
CA GLY A 29 -0.32 -35.47 18.69
C GLY A 29 -0.19 -34.02 19.14
N GLY A 30 0.32 -33.77 20.32
CA GLY A 30 0.56 -32.43 20.85
C GLY A 30 1.60 -31.64 20.03
N ALA A 31 2.68 -32.31 19.63
CA ALA A 31 3.71 -31.70 18.78
C ALA A 31 3.17 -31.31 17.38
N GLN A 32 2.33 -32.17 16.78
CA GLN A 32 1.71 -31.86 15.49
C GLN A 32 0.76 -30.66 15.60
N MET A 33 -0.07 -30.59 16.66
CA MET A 33 -0.97 -29.47 16.90
C MET A 33 -0.18 -28.16 17.09
N LEU A 34 0.89 -28.19 17.86
CA LEU A 34 1.76 -27.02 18.06
C LEU A 34 2.40 -26.56 16.73
N ALA A 35 2.88 -27.49 15.91
CA ALA A 35 3.45 -27.18 14.61
C ALA A 35 2.45 -26.51 13.66
N GLN A 36 1.19 -26.96 13.68
CA GLN A 36 0.11 -26.35 12.88
C GLN A 36 -0.23 -24.93 13.38
N LEU A 37 -0.33 -24.74 14.71
CA LEU A 37 -0.57 -23.43 15.30
C LEU A 37 0.52 -22.43 14.95
N LEU A 38 1.79 -22.84 15.01
CA LEU A 38 2.92 -21.97 14.66
C LEU A 38 2.94 -21.60 13.17
N ARG A 39 2.57 -22.51 12.28
CA ARG A 39 2.44 -22.23 10.84
C ARG A 39 1.31 -21.25 10.57
N GLY A 40 0.14 -21.48 11.17
CA GLY A 40 -1.02 -20.57 11.03
C GLY A 40 -0.72 -19.18 11.56
N HIS A 41 0.01 -19.08 12.67
CA HIS A 41 0.39 -17.79 13.27
C HIS A 41 1.35 -17.00 12.36
N ARG A 42 2.33 -17.68 11.76
CA ARG A 42 3.26 -17.05 10.81
C ARG A 42 2.54 -16.54 9.56
N GLN A 43 1.60 -17.30 9.01
CA GLN A 43 0.79 -16.85 7.87
C GLN A 43 -0.05 -15.64 8.23
N ALA A 44 -0.74 -15.65 9.37
CA ALA A 44 -1.57 -14.52 9.80
C ALA A 44 -0.75 -13.23 9.98
N LEU A 45 0.48 -13.34 10.52
CA LEU A 45 1.38 -12.20 10.64
C LEU A 45 1.82 -11.67 9.27
N GLN A 46 2.19 -12.53 8.33
CA GLN A 46 2.55 -12.13 6.98
C GLN A 46 1.39 -11.43 6.25
N ASP A 47 0.18 -11.97 6.40
CA ASP A 47 -1.03 -11.36 5.82
C ASP A 47 -1.31 -9.98 6.40
N SER A 48 -1.15 -9.83 7.72
CA SER A 48 -1.32 -8.55 8.40
C SER A 48 -0.29 -7.51 7.94
N HIS A 49 0.98 -7.89 7.82
CA HIS A 49 2.03 -6.99 7.32
C HIS A 49 1.76 -6.53 5.89
N LEU A 50 1.44 -7.46 4.99
CA LEU A 50 1.11 -7.11 3.61
C LEU A 50 -0.05 -6.12 3.53
N GLN A 51 -1.14 -6.38 4.26
CA GLN A 51 -2.29 -5.48 4.28
C GLN A 51 -1.92 -4.10 4.83
N GLN A 52 -1.17 -4.04 5.93
CA GLN A 52 -0.74 -2.78 6.53
C GLN A 52 0.15 -1.96 5.58
N ASP A 53 1.14 -2.59 4.95
CA ASP A 53 2.05 -1.94 4.01
C ASP A 53 1.29 -1.35 2.81
N LEU A 54 0.35 -2.12 2.24
CA LEU A 54 -0.45 -1.66 1.10
C LEU A 54 -1.45 -0.56 1.48
N HIS A 55 -2.09 -0.67 2.65
CA HIS A 55 -2.97 0.40 3.14
C HIS A 55 -2.19 1.69 3.42
N PHE A 56 -1.03 1.59 4.04
CA PHE A 56 -0.14 2.74 4.24
C PHE A 56 0.25 3.39 2.91
N ALA A 57 0.66 2.58 1.93
CA ALA A 57 1.01 3.06 0.60
C ALA A 57 -0.18 3.75 -0.10
N MET A 58 -1.37 3.16 -0.02
CA MET A 58 -2.60 3.74 -0.58
C MET A 58 -2.98 5.06 0.11
N ASP A 59 -2.83 5.14 1.43
CA ASP A 59 -3.10 6.35 2.21
C ASP A 59 -2.11 7.48 1.88
N LEU A 60 -0.83 7.13 1.69
CA LEU A 60 0.18 8.09 1.25
C LEU A 60 -0.13 8.62 -0.15
N MET A 61 -0.40 7.72 -1.11
CA MET A 61 -0.79 8.10 -2.48
C MET A 61 -2.01 9.02 -2.47
N ALA A 62 -3.03 8.69 -1.71
CA ALA A 62 -4.26 9.47 -1.64
C ALA A 62 -4.02 10.87 -1.09
N ARG A 63 -3.22 11.01 -0.04
CA ARG A 63 -2.90 12.33 0.56
C ARG A 63 -2.11 13.23 -0.38
N GLU A 64 -1.09 12.68 -1.01
CA GLU A 64 -0.26 13.46 -1.94
C GLU A 64 -1.06 13.85 -3.19
N LEU A 65 -1.83 12.92 -3.76
CA LEU A 65 -2.66 13.19 -4.94
C LEU A 65 -3.79 14.19 -4.67
N ALA A 66 -4.36 14.22 -3.47
CA ALA A 66 -5.40 15.19 -3.14
C ALA A 66 -4.93 16.64 -3.34
N ASN A 67 -3.64 16.91 -3.19
CA ASN A 67 -3.03 18.22 -3.33
C ASN A 67 -2.29 18.41 -4.67
N ALA A 68 -2.40 17.44 -5.60
CA ALA A 68 -1.72 17.52 -6.89
C ALA A 68 -2.08 18.82 -7.64
N GLN A 69 -1.10 19.41 -8.30
CA GLN A 69 -1.21 20.67 -9.06
C GLN A 69 -1.64 21.88 -8.18
N TYR A 70 -1.31 21.86 -6.91
CA TYR A 70 -1.50 23.03 -6.06
C TYR A 70 -0.41 24.06 -6.33
N THR A 71 -0.80 25.35 -6.45
CA THR A 71 0.11 26.49 -6.50
C THR A 71 -0.44 27.62 -5.63
N ALA A 72 0.41 28.28 -4.86
CA ALA A 72 0.03 29.42 -4.04
C ALA A 72 -0.29 30.66 -4.86
N GLN A 73 0.23 30.75 -6.09
CA GLN A 73 0.06 31.92 -6.96
C GLN A 73 -1.09 31.81 -7.94
N ALA A 74 -1.97 30.80 -7.83
CA ALA A 74 -3.15 30.63 -8.68
C ALA A 74 -4.04 31.89 -8.78
N TRP A 75 -4.02 32.74 -7.77
CA TRP A 75 -4.78 33.99 -7.70
C TRP A 75 -4.20 35.14 -8.54
N SER A 76 -2.91 35.13 -8.80
CA SER A 76 -2.22 36.17 -9.55
C SER A 76 -2.43 36.03 -11.06
N GLN A 77 -2.78 34.83 -11.49
CA GLN A 77 -3.01 34.49 -12.90
C GLN A 77 -4.50 34.61 -13.23
N ARG A 78 -4.89 35.81 -13.67
CA ARG A 78 -6.29 36.16 -13.95
C ARG A 78 -6.87 35.54 -15.22
N SER A 79 -6.08 34.88 -16.03
CA SER A 79 -6.51 34.27 -17.29
C SER A 79 -6.35 32.75 -17.22
N PRO A 80 -7.42 31.99 -17.54
CA PRO A 80 -7.30 30.51 -17.68
C PRO A 80 -6.30 30.08 -18.74
N GLU A 81 -5.96 30.99 -19.68
CA GLU A 81 -4.99 30.73 -20.75
C GLU A 81 -3.54 30.97 -20.32
N ALA A 82 -3.34 31.68 -19.21
CA ALA A 82 -2.03 32.04 -18.69
C ALA A 82 -1.70 31.30 -17.40
N CYS A 83 -1.90 29.98 -17.38
CA CYS A 83 -1.25 29.15 -16.40
C CYS A 83 0.24 29.05 -16.79
N GLY A 84 1.00 30.07 -16.48
CA GLY A 84 2.43 30.18 -16.79
C GLY A 84 3.32 29.69 -15.66
N ASP A 85 2.74 29.05 -14.64
CA ASP A 85 3.51 28.40 -13.61
C ASP A 85 3.79 26.92 -13.96
N THR A 86 4.86 26.42 -13.45
CA THR A 86 5.36 25.06 -13.70
C THR A 86 4.48 23.96 -13.09
N PHE A 87 3.42 24.31 -12.33
CA PHE A 87 2.56 23.36 -11.64
C PHE A 87 1.25 23.05 -12.38
N CYS A 88 0.85 23.86 -13.36
CA CYS A 88 -0.42 23.68 -14.03
C CYS A 88 -0.36 23.74 -15.56
N ASP A 89 0.83 23.81 -16.15
CA ASP A 89 0.98 24.15 -17.57
C ASP A 89 0.61 23.06 -18.56
N HIS A 90 0.76 21.79 -18.22
CA HIS A 90 0.60 20.73 -19.19
C HIS A 90 -0.05 19.48 -18.59
N ALA A 91 -0.66 18.67 -19.47
CA ALA A 91 -0.94 17.26 -19.16
C ALA A 91 0.32 16.49 -18.70
N ALA A 92 1.52 17.02 -18.98
CA ALA A 92 2.79 16.47 -18.50
C ALA A 92 3.00 16.65 -16.98
N ASP A 93 2.41 17.66 -16.36
CA ASP A 93 2.51 17.90 -14.92
C ASP A 93 1.62 16.98 -14.09
N PHE A 94 0.71 16.28 -14.77
CA PHE A 94 -0.13 15.27 -14.17
C PHE A 94 -0.22 14.06 -15.11
N GLN A 95 0.77 13.17 -14.99
CA GLN A 95 0.88 11.99 -15.85
C GLN A 95 0.26 10.77 -15.16
N LEU A 96 -0.79 10.25 -15.77
CA LEU A 96 -1.42 8.99 -15.39
C LEU A 96 -1.06 7.95 -16.45
N GLY A 97 0.03 7.25 -16.24
CA GLY A 97 0.48 6.17 -17.12
C GLY A 97 0.23 4.77 -16.53
N PRO A 98 0.41 3.73 -17.33
CA PRO A 98 0.41 2.38 -16.81
C PRO A 98 1.53 2.21 -15.79
N GLN A 99 1.16 1.77 -14.59
CA GLN A 99 2.08 1.55 -13.46
C GLN A 99 2.85 2.78 -12.97
N ARG A 100 2.40 3.99 -13.34
CA ARG A 100 3.08 5.23 -13.01
C ARG A 100 2.09 6.37 -12.88
N VAL A 101 2.27 7.17 -11.83
CA VAL A 101 1.54 8.42 -11.59
C VAL A 101 2.57 9.47 -11.22
N GLU A 102 2.61 10.59 -11.93
CA GLU A 102 3.50 11.72 -11.63
C GLU A 102 2.72 13.01 -11.63
N PHE A 103 3.09 13.89 -10.72
CA PHE A 103 2.48 15.21 -10.54
C PHE A 103 3.45 16.13 -9.79
N SER A 104 3.12 17.41 -9.77
CA SER A 104 3.83 18.43 -8.98
C SER A 104 2.86 19.16 -8.05
N LEU A 105 3.42 19.79 -7.04
CA LEU A 105 2.70 20.72 -6.16
C LEU A 105 3.68 21.72 -5.52
N ASP A 106 3.25 22.96 -5.38
CA ASP A 106 3.99 24.04 -4.72
C ASP A 106 3.92 23.84 -3.19
N ARG A 107 4.92 23.16 -2.65
CA ARG A 107 4.93 22.74 -1.25
C ARG A 107 5.33 23.86 -0.29
N ASN A 108 6.21 24.74 -0.75
CA ASN A 108 6.74 25.86 0.03
C ASN A 108 6.02 27.21 -0.23
N HIS A 109 5.02 27.22 -1.13
CA HIS A 109 4.19 28.37 -1.48
C HIS A 109 4.96 29.52 -2.12
N ASN A 110 6.05 29.24 -2.85
CA ASN A 110 6.85 30.27 -3.51
C ASN A 110 6.49 30.47 -4.99
N GLY A 111 5.67 29.58 -5.58
CA GLY A 111 5.24 29.61 -6.98
C GLY A 111 6.32 29.21 -7.98
N VAL A 112 7.46 28.67 -7.51
CA VAL A 112 8.57 28.19 -8.33
C VAL A 112 8.77 26.71 -8.04
N GLN A 113 8.83 25.87 -9.08
CA GLN A 113 9.01 24.44 -8.90
C GLN A 113 10.43 24.12 -8.40
N ASP A 114 10.53 23.74 -7.14
CA ASP A 114 11.77 23.26 -6.53
C ASP A 114 11.95 21.76 -6.74
N ASN A 115 13.17 21.26 -6.52
CA ASN A 115 13.48 19.84 -6.76
C ASN A 115 12.64 18.87 -5.90
N ASN A 116 12.17 19.26 -4.74
CA ASN A 116 11.34 18.45 -3.83
C ASN A 116 9.83 18.53 -4.11
N GLU A 117 9.42 19.15 -5.22
CA GLU A 117 8.04 19.39 -5.59
C GLU A 117 7.56 18.54 -6.77
N CYS A 118 8.45 17.73 -7.34
CA CYS A 118 8.10 16.65 -8.26
C CYS A 118 7.80 15.37 -7.48
N LEU A 119 6.57 14.93 -7.52
CA LEU A 119 6.04 13.80 -6.78
C LEU A 119 5.56 12.71 -7.74
N GLY A 120 5.39 11.53 -7.21
CA GLY A 120 4.83 10.44 -8.01
C GLY A 120 4.99 9.08 -7.36
N PHE A 121 4.40 8.10 -8.03
CA PHE A 121 4.43 6.71 -7.65
C PHE A 121 4.64 5.85 -8.89
N LYS A 122 5.45 4.82 -8.78
CA LYS A 122 5.64 3.84 -9.86
C LYS A 122 5.80 2.45 -9.31
N VAL A 123 5.33 1.48 -10.07
CA VAL A 123 5.60 0.06 -9.83
C VAL A 123 6.66 -0.41 -10.82
N ALA A 124 7.74 -0.93 -10.30
CA ALA A 124 8.78 -1.53 -11.11
C ALA A 124 9.39 -2.72 -10.38
N ASN A 125 9.56 -3.83 -11.08
CA ASN A 125 10.16 -5.05 -10.54
C ASN A 125 9.49 -5.56 -9.23
N GLY A 126 8.18 -5.41 -9.09
CA GLY A 126 7.43 -5.84 -7.91
C GLY A 126 7.53 -4.92 -6.69
N VAL A 127 8.06 -3.70 -6.86
CA VAL A 127 8.20 -2.69 -5.80
C VAL A 127 7.43 -1.44 -6.19
N LEU A 128 6.62 -0.94 -5.27
CA LEU A 128 6.06 0.41 -5.35
C LEU A 128 7.11 1.39 -4.83
N SER A 129 7.43 2.39 -5.63
CA SER A 129 8.36 3.47 -5.27
C SER A 129 7.66 4.82 -5.31
N THR A 130 8.07 5.73 -4.43
CA THR A 130 7.64 7.12 -4.41
C THR A 130 8.72 8.03 -5.00
N ARG A 131 8.31 9.08 -5.69
CA ARG A 131 9.19 10.14 -6.19
C ARG A 131 9.30 11.25 -5.16
N THR A 132 10.52 11.68 -4.85
CA THR A 132 10.82 12.72 -3.85
C THR A 132 11.61 13.88 -4.44
N GLY A 133 11.80 13.90 -5.76
CA GLY A 133 12.56 14.94 -6.46
C GLY A 133 12.34 14.91 -7.95
N CYS A 134 12.65 16.03 -8.62
CA CYS A 134 12.51 16.18 -10.06
C CYS A 134 13.56 15.38 -10.86
N ASP A 135 14.65 14.99 -10.21
CA ASP A 135 15.73 14.22 -10.83
C ASP A 135 15.32 12.76 -11.09
N ALA A 136 15.96 12.13 -12.05
CA ALA A 136 15.75 10.73 -12.40
C ALA A 136 16.08 9.77 -11.24
N SER A 137 16.97 10.17 -10.33
CA SER A 137 17.37 9.42 -9.13
C SER A 137 16.43 9.57 -7.94
N GLY A 138 15.43 10.46 -8.02
CA GLY A 138 14.52 10.79 -6.92
C GLY A 138 13.51 9.71 -6.52
N TRP A 139 13.67 8.46 -6.98
CA TRP A 139 12.78 7.37 -6.66
C TRP A 139 13.27 6.56 -5.47
N GLN A 140 12.42 6.44 -4.46
CA GLN A 140 12.70 5.66 -3.25
C GLN A 140 11.68 4.53 -3.10
N PRO A 141 12.11 3.30 -2.73
CA PRO A 141 11.20 2.19 -2.52
C PRO A 141 10.27 2.49 -1.33
N LEU A 142 8.97 2.28 -1.51
CA LEU A 142 7.94 2.40 -0.49
C LEU A 142 7.52 1.03 0.06
N THR A 143 7.62 -0.01 -0.76
CA THR A 143 7.33 -1.40 -0.37
C THR A 143 8.57 -2.28 -0.52
N ASP A 144 8.60 -3.39 0.22
CA ASP A 144 9.64 -4.42 0.11
C ASP A 144 9.04 -5.69 -0.51
N LYS A 145 9.73 -6.28 -1.48
CA LYS A 145 9.35 -7.55 -2.09
C LYS A 145 9.27 -8.72 -1.11
N THR A 146 9.94 -8.62 0.02
CA THR A 146 9.90 -9.67 1.05
C THR A 146 8.59 -9.66 1.83
N SER A 147 7.88 -8.52 1.86
CA SER A 147 6.57 -8.36 2.50
C SER A 147 5.43 -8.37 1.49
N ALA A 148 5.60 -7.72 0.33
CA ALA A 148 4.58 -7.59 -0.70
C ALA A 148 5.20 -7.45 -2.10
N VAL A 149 4.72 -8.22 -3.06
CA VAL A 149 5.06 -8.07 -4.48
C VAL A 149 3.96 -7.26 -5.16
N VAL A 150 4.21 -5.99 -5.42
CA VAL A 150 3.25 -5.11 -6.10
C VAL A 150 3.27 -5.43 -7.60
N THR A 151 2.12 -5.81 -8.15
CA THR A 151 1.98 -6.26 -9.55
C THR A 151 1.35 -5.22 -10.45
N GLY A 152 0.58 -4.27 -9.88
CA GLY A 152 -0.10 -3.26 -10.67
C GLY A 152 -0.38 -1.98 -9.90
N LEU A 153 -0.30 -0.86 -10.60
CA LEU A 153 -0.80 0.45 -10.20
C LEU A 153 -1.58 1.03 -11.38
N GLN A 154 -2.85 1.33 -11.15
CA GLN A 154 -3.70 1.99 -12.14
C GLN A 154 -4.28 3.26 -11.52
N ALA A 155 -4.32 4.32 -12.31
CA ALA A 155 -4.93 5.58 -11.92
C ALA A 155 -5.75 6.13 -13.09
N GLN A 156 -6.98 6.55 -12.82
CA GLN A 156 -7.87 7.12 -13.81
C GLN A 156 -8.45 8.44 -13.29
N LEU A 157 -8.37 9.47 -14.10
CA LEU A 157 -8.93 10.79 -13.78
C LEU A 157 -10.39 10.85 -14.25
N HIS A 158 -11.25 11.25 -13.36
CA HIS A 158 -12.67 11.52 -13.62
C HIS A 158 -12.96 13.00 -13.39
N CYS A 159 -13.56 13.64 -14.38
CA CYS A 159 -13.88 15.05 -14.34
C CYS A 159 -15.40 15.24 -14.44
N THR A 160 -15.98 15.92 -13.47
CA THR A 160 -17.42 16.20 -13.44
C THR A 160 -17.66 17.70 -13.38
N PRO A 161 -18.32 18.32 -14.37
CA PRO A 161 -18.69 19.73 -14.31
C PRO A 161 -19.77 19.96 -13.25
N VAL A 162 -19.52 20.93 -12.35
CA VAL A 162 -20.46 21.31 -11.27
C VAL A 162 -20.48 22.82 -11.12
N GLN A 163 -21.60 23.47 -11.44
CA GLN A 163 -21.85 24.90 -11.19
C GLN A 163 -20.70 25.84 -11.62
N GLY A 164 -20.20 25.68 -12.85
CA GLY A 164 -19.13 26.54 -13.40
C GLY A 164 -17.70 26.11 -13.05
N TRP A 165 -17.55 25.04 -12.30
CA TRP A 165 -16.26 24.43 -11.94
C TRP A 165 -16.20 22.99 -12.43
N VAL A 166 -15.00 22.44 -12.48
CA VAL A 166 -14.78 21.02 -12.72
C VAL A 166 -14.27 20.38 -11.43
N GLN A 167 -15.03 19.42 -10.94
CA GLN A 167 -14.58 18.55 -9.86
C GLN A 167 -13.80 17.39 -10.46
N ARG A 168 -12.58 17.21 -10.00
CA ARG A 168 -11.69 16.13 -10.44
C ARG A 168 -11.54 15.09 -9.34
N GLN A 169 -11.60 13.82 -9.74
CA GLN A 169 -11.39 12.68 -8.86
C GLN A 169 -10.47 11.67 -9.55
N ILE A 170 -9.62 11.03 -8.78
CA ILE A 170 -8.75 9.95 -9.27
C ILE A 170 -9.21 8.66 -8.63
N SER A 171 -9.51 7.66 -9.47
CA SER A 171 -9.67 6.28 -9.03
C SER A 171 -8.31 5.61 -9.06
N LEU A 172 -7.84 5.18 -7.90
CA LEU A 172 -6.60 4.42 -7.73
C LEU A 172 -6.91 2.95 -7.55
N GLN A 173 -6.14 2.08 -8.19
CA GLN A 173 -6.12 0.65 -7.96
C GLN A 173 -4.67 0.20 -7.76
N LEU A 174 -4.44 -0.55 -6.69
CA LEU A 174 -3.16 -1.15 -6.36
C LEU A 174 -3.34 -2.66 -6.23
N ASP A 175 -2.61 -3.41 -7.04
CA ASP A 175 -2.63 -4.87 -7.05
C ASP A 175 -1.33 -5.41 -6.48
N ALA A 176 -1.41 -6.38 -5.58
CA ALA A 176 -0.24 -7.02 -5.00
C ALA A 176 -0.48 -8.50 -4.73
N GLN A 177 0.61 -9.24 -4.59
CA GLN A 177 0.64 -10.67 -4.33
C GLN A 177 1.52 -10.98 -3.13
N TRP A 178 1.28 -12.11 -2.48
CA TRP A 178 2.15 -12.62 -1.42
C TRP A 178 3.48 -13.10 -2.00
N PRO A 179 4.59 -12.79 -1.35
CA PRO A 179 5.90 -13.32 -1.75
C PRO A 179 5.88 -14.85 -1.74
N GLY A 180 6.26 -15.47 -2.88
CA GLY A 180 6.30 -16.92 -3.02
C GLY A 180 4.95 -17.62 -3.28
N ASP A 181 3.83 -16.89 -3.24
CA ASP A 181 2.50 -17.45 -3.56
C ASP A 181 1.69 -16.51 -4.47
N PRO A 182 1.89 -16.58 -5.79
CA PRO A 182 1.19 -15.72 -6.74
C PRO A 182 -0.31 -16.02 -6.86
N THR A 183 -0.80 -17.12 -6.30
CA THR A 183 -2.24 -17.44 -6.29
C THR A 183 -3.00 -16.61 -5.27
N ARG A 184 -2.31 -16.08 -4.28
CA ARG A 184 -2.87 -15.18 -3.27
C ARG A 184 -2.60 -13.74 -3.69
N ALA A 185 -3.63 -13.03 -4.06
CA ALA A 185 -3.57 -11.63 -4.49
C ALA A 185 -4.48 -10.75 -3.63
N LEU A 186 -4.08 -9.50 -3.46
CA LEU A 186 -4.87 -8.45 -2.81
C LEU A 186 -4.98 -7.29 -3.78
N GLN A 187 -6.19 -6.76 -3.93
CA GLN A 187 -6.47 -5.55 -4.70
C GLN A 187 -7.07 -4.50 -3.77
N LEU A 188 -6.49 -3.33 -3.77
CA LEU A 188 -7.01 -2.16 -3.07
C LEU A 188 -7.48 -1.13 -4.09
N GLN A 189 -8.64 -0.53 -3.83
CA GLN A 189 -9.18 0.55 -4.64
C GLN A 189 -9.54 1.74 -3.77
N ARG A 190 -9.28 2.94 -4.28
CA ARG A 190 -9.63 4.19 -3.59
C ARG A 190 -9.93 5.31 -4.58
N THR A 191 -10.95 6.10 -4.30
CA THR A 191 -11.22 7.32 -5.04
C THR A 191 -10.75 8.52 -4.21
N VAL A 192 -9.97 9.40 -4.85
CA VAL A 192 -9.39 10.60 -4.25
C VAL A 192 -9.94 11.82 -4.96
N ALA A 193 -10.57 12.72 -4.24
CA ALA A 193 -10.95 14.02 -4.76
C ALA A 193 -9.73 14.95 -4.78
N LEU A 194 -9.48 15.62 -5.89
CA LEU A 194 -8.45 16.66 -5.98
C LEU A 194 -8.98 17.95 -5.33
N ASN A 195 -8.21 18.52 -4.41
CA ASN A 195 -8.59 19.74 -3.71
C ASN A 195 -8.63 20.97 -4.63
N ASN A 196 -7.82 20.95 -5.69
CA ASN A 196 -7.75 22.05 -6.65
C ASN A 196 -8.87 21.94 -7.66
N ARG A 197 -9.85 22.84 -7.57
CA ARG A 197 -10.96 22.95 -8.53
C ARG A 197 -10.48 23.74 -9.74
N LEU A 198 -10.89 23.31 -10.93
CA LEU A 198 -10.63 24.03 -12.17
C LEU A 198 -11.86 24.78 -12.62
N PRO A 199 -11.72 26.00 -13.19
CA PRO A 199 -12.79 26.63 -13.92
C PRO A 199 -13.28 25.76 -15.08
N LEU A 200 -14.57 25.79 -15.39
CA LEU A 200 -15.16 24.98 -16.47
C LEU A 200 -14.48 25.25 -17.83
N ALA A 201 -14.02 26.47 -18.08
CA ALA A 201 -13.29 26.83 -19.29
C ALA A 201 -11.98 26.05 -19.49
N MET A 202 -11.41 25.51 -18.41
CA MET A 202 -10.18 24.73 -18.44
C MET A 202 -10.40 23.21 -18.58
N GLN A 203 -11.66 22.76 -18.62
CA GLN A 203 -11.97 21.32 -18.65
C GLN A 203 -11.28 20.59 -19.80
N ALA A 204 -11.38 21.12 -21.02
CA ALA A 204 -10.81 20.48 -22.20
C ALA A 204 -9.27 20.30 -22.16
N ARG A 205 -8.59 21.11 -21.35
CA ARG A 205 -7.12 21.07 -21.21
C ARG A 205 -6.64 20.04 -20.18
N PHE A 206 -7.41 19.86 -19.10
CA PHE A 206 -6.99 19.04 -17.95
C PHE A 206 -7.82 17.78 -17.74
N CYS A 207 -8.83 17.57 -18.55
CA CYS A 207 -9.74 16.45 -18.49
C CYS A 207 -9.85 15.84 -19.89
N PRO A 208 -9.03 14.84 -20.21
CA PRO A 208 -9.05 14.15 -21.50
C PRO A 208 -10.37 13.42 -21.77
#